data_b28afd14c6c5e8183ec4a43991bb3e09
#
_entry.id   b28afd14c6c5e8183ec4a43991bb3e09
#
_cell.length_a   1.000
_cell.length_b   1.000
_cell.length_c   1.000
_cell.angle_alpha   90.00
_cell.angle_beta   90.00
_cell.angle_gamma   90.00
#
_symmetry.space_group_name_H-M   'P 1'
#
loop_
_entity.id
_entity.type
_entity.pdbx_description
1 polymer ?
#
loop_
_entity_poly.entity_id
_entity_poly.type
_entity_poly.pdbx_seq_one_letter_code
_entity_poly.pdbx_strand_id
1 'polypeptide(L)'
;MNLKATRLTLAALVLAGLLFAAPVKESQAERNKKLVVEFYNKFFQDHDVNAALTYLAEDYKQHNPMAATGRKAVMDIFTGFFKAFPDARSEIKRAAADGDLVFLHVHAKMNKTDRGNAVVDIFRVQGGKIVEHWDVIQAVPEKSANSNTMF
;
A
#
# COMPACT_ATOMS: atom_id res chain seq x y z
N MET A 1 72.41 42.06 -22.34
CA MET A 1 71.54 42.06 -21.13
C MET A 1 70.32 41.23 -21.41
N ASN A 2 70.33 39.95 -21.02
CA ASN A 2 69.25 38.99 -21.32
C ASN A 2 68.33 38.85 -20.09
N LEU A 3 67.09 39.33 -20.19
CA LEU A 3 66.05 39.06 -19.20
C LEU A 3 65.43 37.73 -19.50
N LYS A 4 65.60 36.76 -18.62
CA LYS A 4 64.86 35.47 -18.61
C LYS A 4 63.50 35.68 -17.95
N ALA A 5 62.43 35.56 -18.70
CA ALA A 5 61.06 35.56 -18.16
C ALA A 5 60.74 34.20 -17.55
N THR A 6 60.55 34.16 -16.26
CA THR A 6 60.10 32.94 -15.52
C THR A 6 58.60 32.83 -15.67
N ARG A 7 58.10 31.79 -16.32
CA ARG A 7 56.67 31.45 -16.40
C ARG A 7 56.25 30.69 -15.14
N LEU A 8 55.41 31.31 -14.34
CA LEU A 8 54.76 30.68 -13.18
C LEU A 8 53.52 29.95 -13.69
N THR A 9 53.54 28.62 -13.70
CA THR A 9 52.37 27.77 -14.00
C THR A 9 51.57 27.57 -12.70
N LEU A 10 50.39 28.16 -12.65
CA LEU A 10 49.44 28.00 -11.56
C LEU A 10 48.64 26.68 -11.82
N ALA A 11 48.93 25.63 -11.05
CA ALA A 11 48.19 24.40 -11.10
C ALA A 11 46.94 24.56 -10.21
N ALA A 12 45.77 24.68 -10.84
CA ALA A 12 44.48 24.66 -10.12
C ALA A 12 44.12 23.21 -9.77
N LEU A 13 44.21 22.87 -8.48
CA LEU A 13 43.64 21.59 -7.96
C LEU A 13 42.12 21.71 -7.92
N VAL A 14 41.43 21.03 -8.84
CA VAL A 14 40.00 20.87 -8.76
C VAL A 14 39.71 19.67 -7.80
N LEU A 15 39.36 20.02 -6.56
CA LEU A 15 38.89 19.02 -5.61
C LEU A 15 37.44 18.67 -5.94
N ALA A 16 37.22 17.57 -6.70
CA ALA A 16 35.90 17.02 -6.94
C ALA A 16 35.39 16.37 -5.63
N GLY A 17 34.64 17.13 -4.85
CA GLY A 17 33.96 16.61 -3.66
C GLY A 17 32.87 15.64 -4.09
N LEU A 18 33.07 14.34 -3.88
CA LEU A 18 32.02 13.33 -3.94
C LEU A 18 31.04 13.58 -2.79
N LEU A 19 29.93 14.25 -3.10
CA LEU A 19 28.79 14.38 -2.20
C LEU A 19 28.14 12.98 -2.09
N PHE A 20 28.52 12.20 -1.08
CA PHE A 20 27.76 11.02 -0.68
C PHE A 20 26.45 11.52 -0.07
N ALA A 21 25.33 11.44 -0.84
CA ALA A 21 24.01 11.66 -0.28
C ALA A 21 23.78 10.60 0.82
N ALA A 22 23.53 11.06 2.05
CA ALA A 22 23.14 10.17 3.14
C ALA A 22 21.86 9.41 2.73
N PRO A 23 21.72 8.12 3.12
CA PRO A 23 20.53 7.35 2.80
C PRO A 23 19.29 8.09 3.35
N VAL A 24 18.34 8.40 2.46
CA VAL A 24 17.08 9.04 2.86
C VAL A 24 16.35 8.06 3.78
N LYS A 25 16.15 8.44 5.04
CA LYS A 25 15.39 7.63 6.00
C LYS A 25 13.95 7.49 5.50
N GLU A 26 13.50 6.27 5.36
CA GLU A 26 12.12 5.96 4.95
C GLU A 26 11.10 6.67 5.85
N SER A 27 10.13 7.35 5.24
CA SER A 27 9.09 8.08 5.98
C SER A 27 8.13 7.12 6.71
N GLN A 28 7.42 7.62 7.74
CA GLN A 28 6.39 6.82 8.43
C GLN A 28 5.29 6.39 7.47
N ALA A 29 4.84 7.28 6.57
CA ALA A 29 3.82 6.99 5.57
C ALA A 29 4.25 5.83 4.64
N GLU A 30 5.52 5.80 4.19
CA GLU A 30 6.03 4.69 3.36
C GLU A 30 6.07 3.37 4.13
N ARG A 31 6.48 3.37 5.40
CA ARG A 31 6.43 2.17 6.25
C ARG A 31 5.01 1.68 6.46
N ASN A 32 4.06 2.59 6.73
CA ASN A 32 2.65 2.27 6.89
C ASN A 32 2.08 1.67 5.60
N LYS A 33 2.41 2.25 4.43
CA LYS A 33 2.00 1.73 3.13
C LYS A 33 2.51 0.31 2.89
N LYS A 34 3.78 0.04 3.16
CA LYS A 34 4.35 -1.31 3.05
C LYS A 34 3.64 -2.31 3.95
N LEU A 35 3.40 -1.95 5.21
CA LEU A 35 2.70 -2.80 6.17
C LEU A 35 1.29 -3.17 5.67
N VAL A 36 0.52 -2.18 5.19
CA VAL A 36 -0.84 -2.42 4.71
C VAL A 36 -0.86 -3.23 3.42
N VAL A 37 0.03 -2.95 2.47
CA VAL A 37 0.15 -3.72 1.22
C VAL A 37 0.54 -5.18 1.52
N GLU A 38 1.46 -5.42 2.45
CA GLU A 38 1.85 -6.76 2.86
C GLU A 38 0.69 -7.52 3.53
N PHE A 39 -0.01 -6.87 4.48
CA PHE A 39 -1.23 -7.41 5.07
C PHE A 39 -2.25 -7.78 4.01
N TYR A 40 -2.54 -6.84 3.11
CA TYR A 40 -3.56 -7.02 2.08
C TYR A 40 -3.28 -8.20 1.17
N ASN A 41 -2.03 -8.35 0.71
CA ASN A 41 -1.63 -9.48 -0.12
C ASN A 41 -1.77 -10.82 0.63
N LYS A 42 -1.24 -10.93 1.85
CA LYS A 42 -1.35 -12.15 2.66
C LYS A 42 -2.82 -12.52 2.91
N PHE A 43 -3.61 -11.53 3.33
CA PHE A 43 -4.99 -11.77 3.74
C PHE A 43 -5.92 -12.06 2.56
N PHE A 44 -5.88 -11.23 1.49
CA PHE A 44 -6.82 -11.29 0.38
C PHE A 44 -6.33 -12.05 -0.86
N GLN A 45 -5.01 -12.18 -1.07
CA GLN A 45 -4.48 -12.96 -2.19
C GLN A 45 -4.14 -14.39 -1.78
N ASP A 46 -3.48 -14.54 -0.61
CA ASP A 46 -3.07 -15.86 -0.11
C ASP A 46 -4.16 -16.53 0.73
N HIS A 47 -5.25 -15.81 1.05
CA HIS A 47 -6.34 -16.22 1.96
C HIS A 47 -5.84 -16.60 3.36
N ASP A 48 -4.71 -16.02 3.79
CA ASP A 48 -4.18 -16.24 5.14
C ASP A 48 -4.92 -15.37 6.17
N VAL A 49 -6.00 -15.94 6.71
CA VAL A 49 -6.80 -15.27 7.74
C VAL A 49 -5.97 -14.97 9.00
N ASN A 50 -4.94 -15.78 9.28
CA ASN A 50 -4.07 -15.58 10.45
C ASN A 50 -3.16 -14.35 10.31
N ALA A 51 -2.99 -13.81 9.10
CA ALA A 51 -2.31 -12.53 8.92
C ALA A 51 -2.95 -11.42 9.78
N ALA A 52 -4.26 -11.48 10.04
CA ALA A 52 -4.94 -10.54 10.93
C ALA A 52 -4.34 -10.50 12.33
N LEU A 53 -3.83 -11.61 12.87
CA LEU A 53 -3.18 -11.65 14.19
C LEU A 53 -1.90 -10.82 14.23
N THR A 54 -1.18 -10.79 13.11
CA THR A 54 0.08 -10.04 12.98
C THR A 54 -0.15 -8.56 12.72
N TYR A 55 -1.12 -8.22 11.87
CA TYR A 55 -1.26 -6.87 11.33
C TYR A 55 -2.37 -6.04 11.96
N LEU A 56 -3.51 -6.63 12.36
CA LEU A 56 -4.61 -5.89 12.96
C LEU A 56 -4.45 -5.75 14.48
N ALA A 57 -4.86 -4.60 15.03
CA ALA A 57 -5.07 -4.46 16.46
C ALA A 57 -6.23 -5.34 16.92
N GLU A 58 -6.25 -5.73 18.19
CA GLU A 58 -7.33 -6.56 18.74
C GLU A 58 -8.68 -5.82 18.72
N ASP A 59 -8.64 -4.54 19.06
CA ASP A 59 -9.74 -3.59 19.10
C ASP A 59 -9.97 -2.84 17.78
N TYR A 60 -9.48 -3.41 16.65
CA TYR A 60 -9.64 -2.88 15.30
C TYR A 60 -11.06 -2.39 15.03
N LYS A 61 -11.19 -1.16 14.59
CA LYS A 61 -12.46 -0.52 14.28
C LYS A 61 -12.82 -0.70 12.81
N GLN A 62 -14.02 -1.24 12.57
CA GLN A 62 -14.56 -1.43 11.24
C GLN A 62 -15.67 -0.41 10.96
N HIS A 63 -15.59 0.30 9.82
CA HIS A 63 -16.61 1.26 9.38
C HIS A 63 -17.45 0.76 8.21
N ASN A 64 -17.12 -0.39 7.59
CA ASN A 64 -18.03 -1.01 6.64
C ASN A 64 -19.29 -1.48 7.39
N PRO A 65 -20.50 -1.00 7.01
CA PRO A 65 -21.75 -1.31 7.75
C PRO A 65 -22.15 -2.79 7.70
N MET A 66 -21.54 -3.59 6.80
CA MET A 66 -21.81 -5.01 6.64
C MET A 66 -20.90 -5.91 7.50
N ALA A 67 -19.92 -5.32 8.22
CA ALA A 67 -18.95 -6.07 9.01
C ALA A 67 -18.87 -5.58 10.45
N ALA A 68 -18.81 -6.49 11.41
CA ALA A 68 -18.67 -6.14 12.81
C ALA A 68 -17.25 -5.68 13.15
N THR A 69 -17.14 -4.83 14.17
CA THR A 69 -15.86 -4.34 14.73
C THR A 69 -15.11 -5.46 15.45
N GLY A 70 -13.78 -5.37 15.45
CA GLY A 70 -12.85 -6.27 16.12
C GLY A 70 -12.16 -7.26 15.21
N ARG A 71 -10.87 -7.51 15.50
CA ARG A 71 -10.04 -8.44 14.71
C ARG A 71 -10.68 -9.82 14.56
N LYS A 72 -11.25 -10.36 15.66
CA LYS A 72 -11.89 -11.67 15.61
C LYS A 72 -13.06 -11.71 14.63
N ALA A 73 -13.89 -10.66 14.59
CA ALA A 73 -15.03 -10.59 13.68
C ALA A 73 -14.57 -10.63 12.21
N VAL A 74 -13.51 -9.91 11.87
CA VAL A 74 -12.88 -9.94 10.53
C VAL A 74 -12.41 -11.37 10.19
N MET A 75 -11.72 -12.03 11.11
CA MET A 75 -11.23 -13.40 10.89
C MET A 75 -12.37 -14.39 10.68
N ASP A 76 -13.43 -14.32 11.48
CA ASP A 76 -14.60 -15.22 11.38
C ASP A 76 -15.32 -15.05 10.02
N ILE A 77 -15.56 -13.79 9.61
CA ILE A 77 -16.21 -13.47 8.33
C ILE A 77 -15.37 -14.00 7.15
N PHE A 78 -14.09 -13.70 7.12
CA PHE A 78 -13.24 -14.09 5.98
C PHE A 78 -12.88 -15.56 5.96
N THR A 79 -12.86 -16.26 7.09
CA THR A 79 -12.78 -17.73 7.11
C THR A 79 -13.94 -18.36 6.35
N GLY A 80 -15.17 -17.89 6.59
CA GLY A 80 -16.35 -18.34 5.86
C GLY A 80 -16.32 -17.91 4.39
N PHE A 81 -15.95 -16.67 4.13
CA PHE A 81 -15.90 -16.12 2.77
C PHE A 81 -14.90 -16.86 1.86
N PHE A 82 -13.67 -17.07 2.28
CA PHE A 82 -12.65 -17.75 1.46
C PHE A 82 -12.97 -19.25 1.26
N LYS A 83 -13.67 -19.87 2.23
CA LYS A 83 -14.19 -21.24 2.04
C LYS A 83 -15.29 -21.29 0.97
N ALA A 84 -16.18 -20.28 0.95
CA ALA A 84 -17.26 -20.20 -0.03
C ALA A 84 -16.77 -19.76 -1.43
N PHE A 85 -15.73 -18.91 -1.47
CA PHE A 85 -15.18 -18.33 -2.70
C PHE A 85 -13.65 -18.56 -2.79
N PRO A 86 -13.19 -19.78 -3.03
CA PRO A 86 -11.75 -20.12 -3.05
C PRO A 86 -10.99 -19.45 -4.20
N ASP A 87 -11.70 -19.02 -5.25
CA ASP A 87 -11.13 -18.27 -6.38
C ASP A 87 -11.22 -16.74 -6.19
N ALA A 88 -11.70 -16.26 -5.03
CA ALA A 88 -11.76 -14.81 -4.77
C ALA A 88 -10.35 -14.19 -4.81
N ARG A 89 -10.26 -12.99 -5.38
CA ARG A 89 -9.01 -12.23 -5.49
C ARG A 89 -9.29 -10.75 -5.35
N SER A 90 -8.37 -10.05 -4.71
CA SER A 90 -8.42 -8.60 -4.53
C SER A 90 -7.08 -7.99 -4.94
N GLU A 91 -6.99 -7.52 -6.17
CA GLU A 91 -5.74 -6.99 -6.74
C GLU A 91 -5.58 -5.50 -6.44
N ILE A 92 -4.50 -5.11 -5.78
CA ILE A 92 -4.14 -3.70 -5.56
C ILE A 92 -3.71 -3.08 -6.89
N LYS A 93 -4.43 -2.06 -7.34
CA LYS A 93 -4.10 -1.29 -8.55
C LYS A 93 -3.26 -0.06 -8.24
N ARG A 94 -3.50 0.58 -7.11
CA ARG A 94 -2.76 1.76 -6.63
C ARG A 94 -2.71 1.76 -5.11
N ALA A 95 -1.63 2.28 -4.56
CA ALA A 95 -1.48 2.51 -3.13
C ALA A 95 -0.87 3.89 -2.87
N ALA A 96 -1.42 4.62 -1.93
CA ALA A 96 -0.90 5.90 -1.46
C ALA A 96 -0.94 5.93 0.07
N ALA A 97 -0.13 6.80 0.68
CA ALA A 97 -0.18 7.03 2.13
C ALA A 97 -0.01 8.50 2.44
N ASP A 98 -0.72 8.95 3.48
CA ASP A 98 -0.60 10.28 4.07
C ASP A 98 -0.64 10.16 5.58
N GLY A 99 0.47 10.49 6.24
CA GLY A 99 0.63 10.34 7.69
C GLY A 99 0.40 8.90 8.16
N ASP A 100 -0.65 8.69 8.95
CA ASP A 100 -1.07 7.39 9.47
C ASP A 100 -2.13 6.68 8.62
N LEU A 101 -2.62 7.31 7.54
CA LEU A 101 -3.59 6.74 6.61
C LEU A 101 -2.92 6.11 5.38
N VAL A 102 -3.45 4.97 4.97
CA VAL A 102 -3.07 4.28 3.73
C VAL A 102 -4.32 4.03 2.91
N PHE A 103 -4.26 4.36 1.63
CA PHE A 103 -5.34 4.23 0.65
C PHE A 103 -4.95 3.19 -0.38
N LEU A 104 -5.80 2.20 -0.59
CA LEU A 104 -5.65 1.20 -1.64
C LEU A 104 -6.80 1.33 -2.63
N HIS A 105 -6.49 1.43 -3.93
CA HIS A 105 -7.47 1.24 -4.99
C HIS A 105 -7.35 -0.19 -5.50
N VAL A 106 -8.43 -0.95 -5.40
CA VAL A 106 -8.44 -2.39 -5.54
C VAL A 106 -9.48 -2.86 -6.57
N HIS A 107 -9.15 -3.93 -7.29
CA HIS A 107 -10.11 -4.72 -8.05
C HIS A 107 -10.42 -6.01 -7.28
N ALA A 108 -11.58 -6.08 -6.65
CA ALA A 108 -12.03 -7.25 -5.91
C ALA A 108 -12.99 -8.10 -6.76
N LYS A 109 -12.76 -9.42 -6.82
CA LYS A 109 -13.53 -10.40 -7.60
C LYS A 109 -13.79 -11.64 -6.75
N MET A 110 -14.99 -12.24 -6.89
CA MET A 110 -15.33 -13.50 -6.22
C MET A 110 -14.83 -14.73 -6.98
N ASN A 111 -14.64 -14.60 -8.30
CA ASN A 111 -14.16 -15.68 -9.18
C ASN A 111 -13.59 -15.09 -10.49
N LYS A 112 -13.09 -15.95 -11.37
CA LYS A 112 -12.43 -15.54 -12.63
C LYS A 112 -13.36 -14.86 -13.64
N THR A 113 -14.66 -15.15 -13.61
CA THR A 113 -15.66 -14.62 -14.55
C THR A 113 -16.41 -13.41 -13.98
N ASP A 114 -16.25 -13.13 -12.68
CA ASP A 114 -16.83 -11.96 -12.03
C ASP A 114 -16.20 -10.67 -12.58
N ARG A 115 -17.04 -9.67 -12.91
CA ARG A 115 -16.55 -8.34 -13.24
C ARG A 115 -15.95 -7.65 -12.01
N GLY A 116 -16.46 -8.00 -10.84
CA GLY A 116 -15.97 -7.55 -9.55
C GLY A 116 -16.41 -6.13 -9.17
N ASN A 117 -15.69 -5.61 -8.21
CA ASN A 117 -15.91 -4.28 -7.65
C ASN A 117 -14.61 -3.47 -7.69
N ALA A 118 -14.75 -2.17 -7.98
CA ALA A 118 -13.74 -1.18 -7.66
C ALA A 118 -13.93 -0.81 -6.18
N VAL A 119 -12.89 -0.96 -5.41
CA VAL A 119 -12.89 -0.68 -3.97
C VAL A 119 -11.83 0.35 -3.66
N VAL A 120 -12.17 1.31 -2.81
CA VAL A 120 -11.18 2.16 -2.15
C VAL A 120 -11.19 1.79 -0.67
N ASP A 121 -10.16 1.04 -0.26
CA ASP A 121 -9.92 0.73 1.15
C ASP A 121 -9.05 1.81 1.78
N ILE A 122 -9.40 2.25 2.98
CA ILE A 122 -8.65 3.23 3.77
C ILE A 122 -8.33 2.58 5.12
N PHE A 123 -7.05 2.52 5.44
CA PHE A 123 -6.55 1.95 6.69
C PHE A 123 -5.84 3.02 7.52
N ARG A 124 -6.07 3.01 8.84
CA ARG A 124 -5.26 3.76 9.78
C ARG A 124 -4.25 2.83 10.44
N VAL A 125 -2.99 3.26 10.48
CA VAL A 125 -1.88 2.52 11.11
C VAL A 125 -1.34 3.27 12.31
N GLN A 126 -1.37 2.66 13.48
CA GLN A 126 -0.79 3.21 14.71
C GLN A 126 0.02 2.12 15.42
N GLY A 127 1.19 2.48 15.97
CA GLY A 127 2.05 1.55 16.69
C GLY A 127 2.44 0.29 15.89
N GLY A 128 2.51 0.38 14.55
CA GLY A 128 2.83 -0.76 13.70
C GLY A 128 1.67 -1.77 13.54
N LYS A 129 0.44 -1.35 13.83
CA LYS A 129 -0.78 -2.14 13.64
C LYS A 129 -1.82 -1.34 12.88
N ILE A 130 -2.64 -2.03 12.10
CA ILE A 130 -3.85 -1.48 11.49
C ILE A 130 -4.91 -1.43 12.58
N VAL A 131 -5.38 -0.21 12.90
CA VAL A 131 -6.31 0.03 14.01
C VAL A 131 -7.72 0.36 13.54
N GLU A 132 -7.89 0.76 12.25
CA GLU A 132 -9.16 1.26 11.75
C GLU A 132 -9.25 1.10 10.24
N HIS A 133 -10.45 0.88 9.70
CA HIS A 133 -10.71 0.66 8.28
C HIS A 133 -12.04 1.25 7.83
N TRP A 134 -12.02 1.89 6.68
CA TRP A 134 -13.18 2.31 5.89
C TRP A 134 -13.05 1.77 4.48
N ASP A 135 -14.16 1.62 3.78
CA ASP A 135 -14.17 1.30 2.36
C ASP A 135 -15.29 2.02 1.61
N VAL A 136 -15.07 2.18 0.31
CA VAL A 136 -16.10 2.59 -0.65
C VAL A 136 -16.09 1.57 -1.79
N ILE A 137 -17.23 0.95 -2.06
CA ILE A 137 -17.35 -0.15 -3.00
C ILE A 137 -18.28 0.24 -4.14
N GLN A 138 -17.80 0.11 -5.37
CA GLN A 138 -18.59 0.33 -6.59
C GLN A 138 -18.50 -0.89 -7.50
N ALA A 139 -19.64 -1.48 -7.85
CA ALA A 139 -19.66 -2.59 -8.79
C ALA A 139 -19.17 -2.16 -10.19
N VAL A 140 -18.38 -3.01 -10.84
CA VAL A 140 -17.97 -2.81 -12.24
C VAL A 140 -19.18 -3.08 -13.13
N PRO A 141 -19.70 -2.07 -13.86
CA PRO A 141 -20.94 -2.19 -14.62
C PRO A 141 -20.76 -3.09 -15.83
N GLU A 142 -21.86 -3.66 -16.32
CA GLU A 142 -21.86 -4.40 -17.60
C GLU A 142 -21.66 -3.48 -18.79
N LYS A 143 -22.26 -2.29 -18.73
CA LYS A 143 -22.16 -1.26 -19.78
C LYS A 143 -21.62 0.03 -19.15
N SER A 144 -20.64 0.62 -19.80
CA SER A 144 -20.06 1.89 -19.40
C SER A 144 -20.36 2.99 -20.44
N ALA A 145 -20.47 4.22 -19.99
CA ALA A 145 -20.64 5.39 -20.87
C ALA A 145 -19.35 5.76 -21.64
N ASN A 146 -18.22 5.20 -21.27
CA ASN A 146 -16.92 5.39 -21.90
C ASN A 146 -16.15 4.07 -21.95
N SER A 147 -15.05 4.03 -22.69
CA SER A 147 -14.18 2.85 -22.86
C SER A 147 -13.04 2.74 -21.84
N ASN A 148 -12.98 3.64 -20.86
CA ASN A 148 -11.93 3.62 -19.85
C ASN A 148 -12.22 2.54 -18.81
N THR A 149 -11.16 1.88 -18.32
CA THR A 149 -11.30 0.99 -17.16
C THR A 149 -11.51 1.80 -15.88
N MET A 150 -12.13 1.19 -14.87
CA MET A 150 -12.21 1.76 -13.51
C MET A 150 -10.89 1.63 -12.73
N PHE A 151 -9.84 1.04 -13.33
CA PHE A 151 -8.57 0.69 -12.69
C PHE A 151 -7.35 1.29 -13.41
#